data_0bb0914b441a6522e34e520fd10b9a83
#
_entry.id   0bb0914b441a6522e34e520fd10b9a83
#
_cell.length_a   1.000
_cell.length_b   1.000
_cell.length_c   1.000
_cell.angle_alpha   90.00
_cell.angle_beta   90.00
_cell.angle_gamma   90.00
#
_symmetry.space_group_name_H-M   'P 1'
#
loop_
_entity.id
_entity.type
_entity.pdbx_description
1 polymer ?
#
loop_
_entity_poly.entity_id
_entity_poly.type
_entity_poly.pdbx_seq_one_letter_code
_entity_poly.pdbx_strand_id
1 'polypeptide(L)'
;MNVSRSGYYKWIKTKDILNNYEINRNDMCELVKEYHKKHPSWGYRHINRQIRVDIGWYVSDNFVHKCCKFLGIKSVVRNYKYKKPGQESIKYPNLVKGNWKVSKPLELIVTDMTCIKYRGCLYDTVLYMDAFNIEILAYSYTKKHNSINPYYEGLNIILDKIKGINYPTTLHSDQGVVYSSMAFTNAHKDYNIIRSMSRAGTPTDNPKMESINGWIKDEIMNDWDIDSYNSFDEFINVYIYYYNNERLACSLNYKTPIQYKTELGF
;
A
#
# COMPACT_ATOMS: atom_id res chain seq x y z
N MET A 1 -36.87 -46.45 11.18
CA MET A 1 -35.84 -45.96 12.11
C MET A 1 -35.66 -47.01 13.18
N ASN A 2 -34.45 -47.58 13.33
CA ASN A 2 -34.16 -48.54 14.42
C ASN A 2 -33.75 -47.74 15.69
N VAL A 3 -34.77 -47.31 16.47
CA VAL A 3 -34.52 -46.65 17.77
C VAL A 3 -34.76 -47.70 18.85
N SER A 4 -33.81 -47.87 19.76
CA SER A 4 -33.96 -48.81 20.87
C SER A 4 -35.10 -48.32 21.82
N ARG A 5 -35.91 -49.28 22.31
CA ARG A 5 -37.01 -48.98 23.22
C ARG A 5 -36.55 -48.23 24.48
N SER A 6 -35.43 -48.61 25.03
CA SER A 6 -34.80 -47.92 26.19
C SER A 6 -34.33 -46.50 25.88
N GLY A 7 -33.77 -46.27 24.70
CA GLY A 7 -33.38 -44.93 24.23
C GLY A 7 -34.58 -44.00 24.06
N TYR A 8 -35.69 -44.52 23.53
CA TYR A 8 -36.93 -43.74 23.37
C TYR A 8 -37.52 -43.30 24.71
N TYR A 9 -37.62 -44.16 25.69
CA TYR A 9 -38.17 -43.82 27.01
C TYR A 9 -37.20 -42.89 27.78
N LYS A 10 -35.90 -43.04 27.65
CA LYS A 10 -34.91 -42.11 28.20
C LYS A 10 -35.08 -40.73 27.58
N TRP A 11 -35.23 -40.67 26.26
CA TRP A 11 -35.47 -39.40 25.54
C TRP A 11 -36.76 -38.71 25.98
N ILE A 12 -37.89 -39.44 26.10
CA ILE A 12 -39.15 -38.89 26.59
C ILE A 12 -38.98 -38.24 27.96
N LYS A 13 -38.22 -38.86 28.89
CA LYS A 13 -38.03 -38.32 30.26
C LYS A 13 -37.18 -37.07 30.27
N THR A 14 -36.31 -36.86 29.27
CA THR A 14 -35.32 -35.77 29.27
C THR A 14 -35.59 -34.72 28.21
N LYS A 15 -36.51 -34.95 27.27
CA LYS A 15 -36.74 -34.06 26.12
C LYS A 15 -37.09 -32.60 26.47
N ASP A 16 -37.76 -32.41 27.61
CA ASP A 16 -38.20 -31.10 28.08
C ASP A 16 -37.29 -30.54 29.19
N ILE A 17 -36.19 -31.25 29.53
CA ILE A 17 -35.23 -30.81 30.54
C ILE A 17 -33.97 -30.32 29.80
N LEU A 18 -33.70 -29.02 29.94
CA LEU A 18 -32.48 -28.46 29.38
C LEU A 18 -31.24 -29.07 30.07
N ASN A 19 -30.30 -29.53 29.28
CA ASN A 19 -29.02 -29.95 29.84
C ASN A 19 -28.11 -28.73 30.11
N ASN A 20 -27.06 -28.94 30.90
CA ASN A 20 -26.12 -27.83 31.30
C ASN A 20 -25.51 -27.11 30.10
N TYR A 21 -25.27 -27.78 28.98
CA TYR A 21 -24.77 -27.14 27.77
C TYR A 21 -25.82 -26.20 27.15
N GLU A 22 -27.10 -26.61 27.15
CA GLU A 22 -28.19 -25.78 26.60
C GLU A 22 -28.48 -24.58 27.49
N ILE A 23 -28.41 -24.74 28.81
CA ILE A 23 -28.53 -23.64 29.78
C ILE A 23 -27.39 -22.63 29.50
N ASN A 24 -26.16 -23.06 29.55
CA ASN A 24 -24.98 -22.21 29.30
C ASN A 24 -25.05 -21.53 27.95
N ARG A 25 -25.54 -22.24 26.90
CA ARG A 25 -25.70 -21.64 25.58
C ARG A 25 -26.77 -20.52 25.58
N ASN A 26 -27.88 -20.73 26.26
CA ASN A 26 -28.95 -19.72 26.33
C ASN A 26 -28.43 -18.47 27.07
N ASP A 27 -27.78 -18.65 28.22
CA ASP A 27 -27.20 -17.55 28.99
C ASP A 27 -26.15 -16.79 28.17
N MET A 28 -25.27 -17.52 27.46
CA MET A 28 -24.29 -16.90 26.58
C MET A 28 -24.93 -16.17 25.39
N CYS A 29 -26.01 -16.70 24.84
CA CYS A 29 -26.74 -16.03 23.77
C CYS A 29 -27.35 -14.69 24.23
N GLU A 30 -27.88 -14.63 25.45
CA GLU A 30 -28.38 -13.35 26.00
C GLU A 30 -27.25 -12.34 26.20
N LEU A 31 -26.14 -12.75 26.77
CA LEU A 31 -24.94 -11.89 26.89
C LEU A 31 -24.45 -11.39 25.54
N VAL A 32 -24.32 -12.28 24.56
CA VAL A 32 -23.91 -11.91 23.19
C VAL A 32 -24.85 -10.85 22.59
N LYS A 33 -26.18 -11.00 22.75
CA LYS A 33 -27.17 -10.00 22.30
C LYS A 33 -26.92 -8.65 22.99
N GLU A 34 -26.74 -8.65 24.30
CA GLU A 34 -26.53 -7.44 25.09
C GLU A 34 -25.27 -6.69 24.66
N TYR A 35 -24.14 -7.38 24.62
CA TYR A 35 -22.85 -6.77 24.21
C TYR A 35 -22.89 -6.31 22.76
N HIS A 36 -23.49 -7.07 21.85
CA HIS A 36 -23.62 -6.66 20.46
C HIS A 36 -24.53 -5.44 20.28
N LYS A 37 -25.59 -5.32 21.09
CA LYS A 37 -26.45 -4.13 21.09
C LYS A 37 -25.70 -2.88 21.53
N LYS A 38 -24.83 -3.01 22.56
CA LYS A 38 -24.00 -1.90 23.05
C LYS A 38 -22.86 -1.57 22.07
N HIS A 39 -22.27 -2.58 21.48
CA HIS A 39 -21.08 -2.48 20.64
C HIS A 39 -21.22 -3.30 19.35
N PRO A 40 -21.97 -2.83 18.35
CA PRO A 40 -22.23 -3.59 17.12
C PRO A 40 -20.98 -3.96 16.31
N SER A 41 -19.87 -3.22 16.47
CA SER A 41 -18.61 -3.48 15.78
C SER A 41 -17.78 -4.62 16.40
N TRP A 42 -18.14 -5.09 17.60
CA TRP A 42 -17.37 -6.11 18.28
C TRP A 42 -17.56 -7.50 17.66
N GLY A 43 -16.47 -8.19 17.40
CA GLY A 43 -16.49 -9.60 17.00
C GLY A 43 -16.54 -10.52 18.22
N TYR A 44 -16.89 -11.79 18.01
CA TYR A 44 -17.06 -12.79 19.08
C TYR A 44 -15.86 -12.92 20.03
N ARG A 45 -14.62 -12.73 19.55
CA ARG A 45 -13.41 -12.75 20.40
C ARG A 45 -13.37 -11.58 21.36
N HIS A 46 -13.76 -10.39 20.90
CA HIS A 46 -13.83 -9.19 21.75
C HIS A 46 -14.93 -9.36 22.81
N ILE A 47 -16.12 -9.79 22.38
CA ILE A 47 -17.26 -10.07 23.26
C ILE A 47 -16.85 -11.09 24.34
N ASN A 48 -16.18 -12.21 23.96
CA ASN A 48 -15.72 -13.21 24.92
C ASN A 48 -14.73 -12.64 25.94
N ARG A 49 -13.79 -11.81 25.50
CA ARG A 49 -12.83 -11.16 26.43
C ARG A 49 -13.52 -10.22 27.40
N GLN A 50 -14.50 -9.45 26.93
CA GLN A 50 -15.22 -8.54 27.77
C GLN A 50 -16.09 -9.29 28.81
N ILE A 51 -16.76 -10.37 28.41
CA ILE A 51 -17.51 -11.24 29.34
C ILE A 51 -16.60 -11.79 30.45
N ARG A 52 -15.37 -12.19 30.12
CA ARG A 52 -14.38 -12.63 31.12
C ARG A 52 -14.02 -11.53 32.11
N VAL A 53 -13.90 -10.29 31.63
CA VAL A 53 -13.56 -9.15 32.50
C VAL A 53 -14.73 -8.77 33.38
N ASP A 54 -15.94 -8.66 32.83
CA ASP A 54 -17.11 -8.12 33.54
C ASP A 54 -17.78 -9.14 34.47
N ILE A 55 -17.78 -10.41 34.05
CA ILE A 55 -18.56 -11.48 34.71
C ILE A 55 -17.66 -12.57 35.28
N GLY A 56 -16.41 -12.67 34.86
CA GLY A 56 -15.50 -13.74 35.27
C GLY A 56 -15.79 -15.10 34.60
N TRP A 57 -16.63 -15.12 33.55
CA TRP A 57 -17.00 -16.38 32.91
C TRP A 57 -16.03 -16.78 31.79
N TYR A 58 -15.24 -17.82 32.02
CA TYR A 58 -14.20 -18.30 31.12
C TYR A 58 -14.74 -19.41 30.21
N VAL A 59 -14.96 -19.09 28.96
CA VAL A 59 -15.37 -20.02 27.90
C VAL A 59 -14.45 -19.94 26.69
N SER A 60 -14.53 -20.96 25.83
CA SER A 60 -13.76 -20.96 24.58
C SER A 60 -14.32 -19.96 23.57
N ASP A 61 -13.46 -19.36 22.76
CA ASP A 61 -13.86 -18.48 21.64
C ASP A 61 -14.81 -19.18 20.66
N ASN A 62 -14.63 -20.50 20.47
CA ASN A 62 -15.48 -21.30 19.60
C ASN A 62 -16.91 -21.42 20.12
N PHE A 63 -17.09 -21.50 21.44
CA PHE A 63 -18.42 -21.54 22.06
C PHE A 63 -19.19 -20.23 21.79
N VAL A 64 -18.55 -19.08 22.04
CA VAL A 64 -19.14 -17.76 21.77
C VAL A 64 -19.42 -17.57 20.28
N HIS A 65 -18.49 -18.02 19.41
CA HIS A 65 -18.70 -17.99 17.96
C HIS A 65 -19.95 -18.79 17.53
N LYS A 66 -20.16 -19.99 18.11
CA LYS A 66 -21.36 -20.79 17.84
C LYS A 66 -22.65 -20.07 18.29
N CYS A 67 -22.60 -19.38 19.43
CA CYS A 67 -23.73 -18.55 19.89
C CYS A 67 -24.00 -17.38 18.95
N CYS A 68 -22.98 -16.65 18.51
CA CYS A 68 -23.13 -15.60 17.50
C CYS A 68 -23.73 -16.14 16.20
N LYS A 69 -23.26 -17.29 15.73
CA LYS A 69 -23.78 -17.94 14.52
C LYS A 69 -25.25 -18.36 14.69
N PHE A 70 -25.61 -18.90 15.84
CA PHE A 70 -27.00 -19.31 16.15
C PHE A 70 -27.94 -18.11 16.15
N LEU A 71 -27.47 -16.96 16.65
CA LEU A 71 -28.23 -15.70 16.69
C LEU A 71 -28.19 -14.91 15.36
N GLY A 72 -27.40 -15.34 14.37
CA GLY A 72 -27.19 -14.58 13.14
C GLY A 72 -26.39 -13.29 13.34
N ILE A 73 -25.73 -13.13 14.49
CA ILE A 73 -24.98 -11.93 14.86
C ILE A 73 -23.59 -11.95 14.19
N LYS A 74 -23.27 -10.84 13.52
CA LYS A 74 -21.95 -10.55 12.96
C LYS A 74 -21.55 -9.13 13.31
N SER A 75 -20.24 -8.91 13.54
CA SER A 75 -19.73 -7.55 13.73
C SER A 75 -20.05 -6.65 12.54
N VAL A 76 -20.56 -5.46 12.84
CA VAL A 76 -20.82 -4.42 11.85
C VAL A 76 -19.52 -3.71 11.58
N VAL A 77 -18.82 -4.11 10.53
CA VAL A 77 -17.62 -3.41 10.05
C VAL A 77 -17.97 -2.59 8.81
N ARG A 78 -17.35 -1.43 8.67
CA ARG A 78 -17.47 -0.65 7.43
C ARG A 78 -16.93 -1.50 6.30
N ASN A 79 -17.81 -2.08 5.49
CA ASN A 79 -17.44 -2.63 4.20
C ASN A 79 -17.16 -1.45 3.27
N TYR A 80 -15.92 -1.00 3.24
CA TYR A 80 -15.43 -0.25 2.10
C TYR A 80 -15.46 -1.21 0.91
N LYS A 81 -16.60 -1.30 0.25
CA LYS A 81 -16.61 -1.75 -1.13
C LYS A 81 -15.92 -0.63 -1.89
N TYR A 82 -14.63 -0.78 -2.12
CA TYR A 82 -13.92 0.01 -3.12
C TYR A 82 -14.69 -0.20 -4.43
N LYS A 83 -15.56 0.75 -4.76
CA LYS A 83 -16.13 0.82 -6.09
C LYS A 83 -14.96 1.22 -6.97
N LYS A 84 -14.38 0.24 -7.67
CA LYS A 84 -13.47 0.55 -8.78
C LYS A 84 -14.22 1.57 -9.63
N PRO A 85 -13.68 2.78 -9.84
CA PRO A 85 -14.19 3.61 -10.91
C PRO A 85 -14.11 2.72 -12.15
N GLY A 86 -15.11 2.71 -13.01
CA GLY A 86 -15.31 1.76 -14.09
C GLY A 86 -14.23 1.76 -15.20
N GLN A 87 -12.97 1.74 -14.82
CA GLN A 87 -11.80 1.63 -15.67
C GLN A 87 -11.11 0.31 -15.36
N GLU A 88 -10.94 -0.51 -16.39
CA GLU A 88 -10.16 -1.73 -16.31
C GLU A 88 -8.74 -1.40 -15.85
N SER A 89 -8.27 -2.12 -14.83
CA SER A 89 -6.89 -2.02 -14.36
C SER A 89 -5.99 -2.69 -15.40
N ILE A 90 -5.18 -1.90 -16.10
CA ILE A 90 -4.21 -2.42 -17.08
C ILE A 90 -2.98 -2.89 -16.33
N LYS A 91 -2.57 -4.14 -16.59
CA LYS A 91 -1.35 -4.72 -16.04
C LYS A 91 -0.36 -4.95 -17.15
N TYR A 92 0.84 -4.46 -16.94
CA TYR A 92 1.97 -4.69 -17.84
C TYR A 92 2.91 -5.75 -17.26
N PRO A 93 3.59 -6.55 -18.10
CA PRO A 93 4.57 -7.51 -17.60
C PRO A 93 5.76 -6.80 -16.97
N ASN A 94 6.40 -7.46 -15.99
CA ASN A 94 7.69 -6.99 -15.48
C ASN A 94 8.78 -7.29 -16.51
N LEU A 95 9.24 -6.27 -17.23
CA LEU A 95 10.30 -6.38 -18.22
C LEU A 95 11.69 -6.25 -17.59
N VAL A 96 11.80 -5.56 -16.45
CA VAL A 96 13.08 -5.32 -15.75
C VAL A 96 13.60 -6.62 -15.15
N LYS A 97 12.75 -7.44 -14.49
CA LYS A 97 13.10 -8.76 -13.92
C LYS A 97 14.40 -8.75 -13.11
N GLY A 98 14.65 -7.67 -12.34
CA GLY A 98 15.87 -7.50 -11.57
C GLY A 98 17.11 -7.06 -12.36
N ASN A 99 17.01 -6.90 -13.67
CA ASN A 99 18.09 -6.34 -14.48
C ASN A 99 17.95 -4.81 -14.58
N TRP A 100 18.70 -4.12 -13.74
CA TRP A 100 18.72 -2.65 -13.65
C TRP A 100 19.86 -2.01 -14.46
N LYS A 101 20.62 -2.80 -15.17
CA LYS A 101 21.72 -2.30 -15.99
C LYS A 101 21.17 -1.83 -17.33
N VAL A 102 21.40 -0.55 -17.62
CA VAL A 102 21.08 0.09 -18.89
C VAL A 102 22.32 0.75 -19.44
N SER A 103 22.38 0.94 -20.76
CA SER A 103 23.59 1.37 -21.47
C SER A 103 23.66 2.89 -21.62
N LYS A 104 22.55 3.59 -21.50
CA LYS A 104 22.44 5.02 -21.75
C LYS A 104 21.30 5.67 -20.94
N PRO A 105 21.36 7.00 -20.75
CA PRO A 105 20.31 7.73 -20.06
C PRO A 105 18.93 7.53 -20.73
N LEU A 106 17.85 7.67 -19.94
CA LEU A 106 16.46 7.61 -20.39
C LEU A 106 16.01 6.27 -21.00
N GLU A 107 16.86 5.25 -21.00
CA GLU A 107 16.50 3.90 -21.46
C GLU A 107 15.56 3.19 -20.50
N LEU A 108 15.74 3.39 -19.20
CA LEU A 108 14.87 2.87 -18.14
C LEU A 108 14.63 3.95 -17.10
N ILE A 109 13.38 4.40 -17.00
CA ILE A 109 12.91 5.34 -15.99
C ILE A 109 12.07 4.58 -15.00
N VAL A 110 12.34 4.76 -13.71
CA VAL A 110 11.61 4.15 -12.62
C VAL A 110 10.81 5.24 -11.89
N THR A 111 9.58 4.96 -11.57
CA THR A 111 8.72 5.90 -10.83
C THR A 111 8.02 5.22 -9.67
N ASP A 112 7.90 5.96 -8.60
CA ASP A 112 7.20 5.54 -7.39
C ASP A 112 6.70 6.76 -6.62
N MET A 113 5.68 6.55 -5.78
CA MET A 113 5.16 7.55 -4.87
C MET A 113 5.69 7.30 -3.47
N THR A 114 6.25 8.33 -2.87
CA THR A 114 6.70 8.30 -1.47
C THR A 114 6.07 9.44 -0.69
N CYS A 115 5.97 9.29 0.63
CA CYS A 115 5.47 10.34 1.49
C CYS A 115 6.63 10.99 2.24
N ILE A 116 6.80 12.30 2.08
CA ILE A 116 7.83 13.10 2.77
C ILE A 116 7.16 13.93 3.86
N LYS A 117 7.71 13.84 5.08
CA LYS A 117 7.25 14.65 6.20
C LYS A 117 8.03 15.97 6.23
N TYR A 118 7.31 17.09 6.28
CA TYR A 118 7.87 18.44 6.40
C TYR A 118 7.05 19.24 7.39
N ARG A 119 7.66 19.74 8.48
CA ARG A 119 7.01 20.54 9.53
C ARG A 119 5.68 19.98 10.00
N GLY A 120 5.65 18.66 10.28
CA GLY A 120 4.44 17.97 10.74
C GLY A 120 3.40 17.66 9.68
N CYS A 121 3.53 18.17 8.45
CA CYS A 121 2.67 17.85 7.32
C CYS A 121 3.27 16.72 6.48
N LEU A 122 2.41 15.90 5.88
CA LEU A 122 2.81 14.85 4.94
C LEU A 122 2.55 15.32 3.51
N TYR A 123 3.53 15.10 2.65
CA TYR A 123 3.47 15.42 1.22
C TYR A 123 3.63 14.15 0.41
N ASP A 124 2.57 13.77 -0.31
CA ASP A 124 2.65 12.70 -1.29
C ASP A 124 3.50 13.18 -2.47
N THR A 125 4.66 12.59 -2.64
CA THR A 125 5.68 13.00 -3.61
C THR A 125 5.93 11.89 -4.60
N VAL A 126 5.77 12.14 -5.89
CA VAL A 126 6.06 11.21 -6.97
C VAL A 126 7.42 11.56 -7.56
N LEU A 127 8.29 10.57 -7.65
CA LEU A 127 9.63 10.70 -8.21
C LEU A 127 9.75 9.89 -9.50
N TYR A 128 10.47 10.44 -10.46
CA TYR A 128 10.88 9.77 -11.70
C TYR A 128 12.39 9.78 -11.76
N MET A 129 13.00 8.60 -11.75
CA MET A 129 14.44 8.41 -11.66
C MET A 129 14.96 7.66 -12.88
N ASP A 130 16.10 8.10 -13.42
CA ASP A 130 16.85 7.36 -14.42
C ASP A 130 17.61 6.19 -13.79
N ALA A 131 17.39 4.99 -14.27
CA ALA A 131 18.13 3.82 -13.78
C ALA A 131 19.60 3.81 -14.19
N PHE A 132 19.99 4.60 -15.20
CA PHE A 132 21.35 4.70 -15.70
C PHE A 132 22.31 5.32 -14.67
N ASN A 133 21.96 6.48 -14.17
CA ASN A 133 22.78 7.27 -13.26
C ASN A 133 22.08 7.64 -11.96
N ILE A 134 20.91 7.06 -11.67
CA ILE A 134 20.06 7.35 -10.50
C ILE A 134 19.67 8.82 -10.35
N GLU A 135 19.73 9.62 -11.41
CA GLU A 135 19.29 11.02 -11.44
C GLU A 135 17.77 11.12 -11.21
N ILE A 136 17.34 11.98 -10.33
CA ILE A 136 15.93 12.33 -10.22
C ILE A 136 15.60 13.30 -11.37
N LEU A 137 14.95 12.76 -12.40
CA LEU A 137 14.63 13.48 -13.64
C LEU A 137 13.45 14.43 -13.49
N ALA A 138 12.47 14.02 -12.68
CA ALA A 138 11.27 14.78 -12.41
C ALA A 138 10.71 14.40 -11.04
N TYR A 139 10.04 15.36 -10.42
CA TYR A 139 9.28 15.17 -9.20
C TYR A 139 8.07 16.09 -9.19
N SER A 140 7.06 15.68 -8.48
CA SER A 140 5.90 16.50 -8.17
C SER A 140 5.29 16.05 -6.84
N TYR A 141 4.60 16.94 -6.15
CA TYR A 141 4.09 16.65 -4.81
C TYR A 141 2.73 17.31 -4.54
N THR A 142 2.08 16.84 -3.49
CA THR A 142 0.82 17.43 -3.01
C THR A 142 0.61 17.16 -1.52
N LYS A 143 -0.06 18.09 -0.83
CA LYS A 143 -0.60 17.85 0.53
C LYS A 143 -1.90 17.04 0.51
N LYS A 144 -2.59 17.01 -0.62
CA LYS A 144 -3.86 16.31 -0.75
C LYS A 144 -3.60 14.84 -1.01
N HIS A 145 -3.71 14.02 0.03
CA HIS A 145 -3.57 12.57 -0.10
C HIS A 145 -4.49 11.98 -1.16
N ASN A 146 -4.00 10.97 -1.86
CA ASN A 146 -4.67 10.29 -2.97
C ASN A 146 -4.97 11.21 -4.18
N SER A 147 -4.25 12.30 -4.35
CA SER A 147 -4.33 13.11 -5.58
C SER A 147 -3.60 12.41 -6.71
N ILE A 148 -4.19 12.45 -7.90
CA ILE A 148 -3.58 11.91 -9.13
C ILE A 148 -2.64 12.91 -9.81
N ASN A 149 -2.76 14.21 -9.51
CA ASN A 149 -2.04 15.28 -10.19
C ASN A 149 -0.51 15.09 -10.20
N PRO A 150 0.16 14.76 -9.07
CA PRO A 150 1.61 14.62 -9.07
C PRO A 150 2.13 13.57 -10.05
N TYR A 151 1.36 12.52 -10.30
CA TYR A 151 1.75 11.48 -11.26
C TYR A 151 1.82 12.02 -12.69
N TYR A 152 0.85 12.86 -13.07
CA TYR A 152 0.78 13.44 -14.42
C TYR A 152 1.74 14.61 -14.60
N GLU A 153 1.91 15.45 -13.57
CA GLU A 153 2.86 16.56 -13.61
C GLU A 153 4.28 16.03 -13.82
N GLY A 154 4.70 15.03 -13.04
CA GLY A 154 5.99 14.37 -13.21
C GLY A 154 6.10 13.65 -14.57
N LEU A 155 5.04 12.97 -15.02
CA LEU A 155 5.01 12.33 -16.33
C LEU A 155 5.24 13.35 -17.45
N ASN A 156 4.58 14.49 -17.43
CA ASN A 156 4.72 15.52 -18.46
C ASN A 156 6.17 16.02 -18.59
N ILE A 157 6.88 16.21 -17.45
CA ILE A 157 8.30 16.55 -17.47
C ILE A 157 9.12 15.45 -18.16
N ILE A 158 8.81 14.18 -17.88
CA ILE A 158 9.49 13.04 -18.53
C ILE A 158 9.20 13.02 -20.01
N LEU A 159 7.95 13.21 -20.42
CA LEU A 159 7.58 13.23 -21.84
C LEU A 159 8.33 14.31 -22.62
N ASP A 160 8.55 15.48 -22.01
CA ASP A 160 9.36 16.54 -22.61
C ASP A 160 10.85 16.16 -22.71
N LYS A 161 11.41 15.49 -21.71
CA LYS A 161 12.80 15.04 -21.72
C LYS A 161 13.09 13.95 -22.75
N ILE A 162 12.12 13.08 -23.03
CA ILE A 162 12.29 11.99 -24.02
C ILE A 162 11.95 12.39 -25.44
N LYS A 163 11.45 13.62 -25.66
CA LYS A 163 11.28 14.14 -27.02
C LYS A 163 12.60 14.16 -27.76
N GLY A 164 12.59 13.58 -28.95
CA GLY A 164 13.78 13.58 -29.84
C GLY A 164 14.79 12.48 -29.58
N ILE A 165 14.62 11.65 -28.55
CA ILE A 165 15.45 10.44 -28.43
C ILE A 165 14.99 9.38 -29.45
N ASN A 166 15.95 8.67 -30.04
CA ASN A 166 15.72 7.71 -31.12
C ASN A 166 15.62 6.24 -30.67
N TYR A 167 15.46 6.00 -29.37
CA TYR A 167 15.28 4.69 -28.76
C TYR A 167 14.11 4.68 -27.81
N PRO A 168 13.52 3.50 -27.52
CA PRO A 168 12.40 3.42 -26.62
C PRO A 168 12.84 3.66 -25.17
N THR A 169 11.99 4.32 -24.39
CA THR A 169 12.10 4.47 -22.95
C THR A 169 11.24 3.43 -22.25
N THR A 170 11.80 2.59 -21.40
CA THR A 170 11.02 1.73 -20.51
C THR A 170 10.60 2.53 -19.28
N LEU A 171 9.31 2.67 -19.05
CA LEU A 171 8.76 3.28 -17.83
C LEU A 171 8.29 2.18 -16.88
N HIS A 172 9.04 1.98 -15.80
CA HIS A 172 8.76 0.97 -14.78
C HIS A 172 8.12 1.59 -13.54
N SER A 173 7.01 0.99 -13.08
CA SER A 173 6.27 1.42 -11.89
C SER A 173 5.76 0.21 -11.10
N ASP A 174 5.19 0.44 -9.93
CA ASP A 174 4.36 -0.53 -9.25
C ASP A 174 3.00 -0.70 -9.96
N GLN A 175 2.14 -1.58 -9.41
CA GLN A 175 0.76 -1.78 -9.87
C GLN A 175 -0.25 -0.84 -9.19
N GLY A 176 0.18 0.34 -8.75
CA GLY A 176 -0.67 1.35 -8.14
C GLY A 176 -1.84 1.74 -9.05
N VAL A 177 -2.95 2.16 -8.43
CA VAL A 177 -4.21 2.45 -9.13
C VAL A 177 -4.02 3.49 -10.23
N VAL A 178 -3.18 4.50 -10.02
CA VAL A 178 -2.93 5.55 -11.01
C VAL A 178 -2.14 4.99 -12.19
N TYR A 179 -1.03 4.30 -11.93
CA TYR A 179 -0.19 3.72 -12.97
C TYR A 179 -0.90 2.65 -13.82
N SER A 180 -1.85 1.92 -13.22
CA SER A 180 -2.64 0.90 -13.92
C SER A 180 -3.92 1.43 -14.55
N SER A 181 -4.16 2.75 -14.54
CA SER A 181 -5.34 3.35 -15.14
C SER A 181 -5.18 3.54 -16.67
N MET A 182 -6.30 3.43 -17.39
CA MET A 182 -6.36 3.74 -18.83
C MET A 182 -5.95 5.20 -19.10
N ALA A 183 -6.34 6.13 -18.22
CA ALA A 183 -5.99 7.54 -18.33
C ALA A 183 -4.48 7.76 -18.32
N PHE A 184 -3.74 7.09 -17.41
CA PHE A 184 -2.29 7.17 -17.36
C PHE A 184 -1.66 6.57 -18.63
N THR A 185 -2.18 5.44 -19.12
CA THR A 185 -1.74 4.84 -20.39
C THR A 185 -1.95 5.77 -21.57
N ASN A 186 -3.12 6.39 -21.66
CA ASN A 186 -3.44 7.32 -22.74
C ASN A 186 -2.58 8.60 -22.69
N ALA A 187 -2.14 9.03 -21.53
CA ALA A 187 -1.32 10.24 -21.38
C ALA A 187 0.06 10.16 -22.08
N HIS A 188 0.56 8.95 -22.34
CA HIS A 188 1.85 8.76 -23.00
C HIS A 188 1.80 7.87 -24.26
N LYS A 189 0.59 7.58 -24.78
CA LYS A 189 0.38 6.65 -25.92
C LYS A 189 1.09 7.07 -27.22
N ASP A 190 1.30 8.37 -27.41
CA ASP A 190 1.92 8.93 -28.61
C ASP A 190 3.45 9.06 -28.50
N TYR A 191 4.02 8.55 -27.40
CA TYR A 191 5.47 8.56 -27.13
C TYR A 191 6.04 7.15 -27.21
N ASN A 192 7.34 7.07 -27.52
CA ASN A 192 8.04 5.78 -27.58
C ASN A 192 8.34 5.22 -26.19
N ILE A 193 7.27 4.93 -25.43
CA ILE A 193 7.33 4.40 -24.07
C ILE A 193 6.86 2.94 -24.05
N ILE A 194 7.71 2.09 -23.47
CA ILE A 194 7.37 0.70 -23.15
C ILE A 194 7.04 0.62 -21.65
N ARG A 195 5.84 0.14 -21.32
CA ARG A 195 5.42 0.01 -19.93
C ARG A 195 5.90 -1.28 -19.31
N SER A 196 6.39 -1.17 -18.09
CA SER A 196 6.79 -2.29 -17.24
C SER A 196 6.24 -2.09 -15.83
N MET A 197 5.78 -3.15 -15.18
CA MET A 197 5.26 -3.08 -13.81
C MET A 197 5.85 -4.17 -12.92
N SER A 198 6.16 -3.82 -11.68
CA SER A 198 6.46 -4.79 -10.63
C SER A 198 5.28 -5.73 -10.42
N ARG A 199 5.53 -6.96 -9.97
CA ARG A 199 4.47 -7.89 -9.59
C ARG A 199 3.81 -7.41 -8.29
N ALA A 200 2.51 -7.62 -8.17
CA ALA A 200 1.79 -7.23 -6.96
C ALA A 200 2.34 -7.97 -5.72
N GLY A 201 2.62 -7.22 -4.66
CA GLY A 201 3.13 -7.78 -3.40
C GLY A 201 4.55 -8.34 -3.46
N THR A 202 5.35 -7.93 -4.45
CA THR A 202 6.74 -8.36 -4.60
C THR A 202 7.68 -7.14 -4.51
N PRO A 203 8.07 -6.71 -3.28
CA PRO A 203 8.96 -5.57 -3.07
C PRO A 203 10.30 -5.72 -3.84
N THR A 204 10.78 -6.94 -3.96
CA THR A 204 12.03 -7.26 -4.69
C THR A 204 12.00 -6.90 -6.19
N ASP A 205 10.86 -6.54 -6.74
CA ASP A 205 10.74 -6.13 -8.15
C ASP A 205 11.07 -4.64 -8.37
N ASN A 206 11.12 -3.80 -7.31
CA ASN A 206 11.55 -2.40 -7.38
C ASN A 206 12.49 -2.00 -6.23
N PRO A 207 13.52 -2.77 -5.91
CA PRO A 207 14.38 -2.54 -4.75
C PRO A 207 15.19 -1.24 -4.85
N LYS A 208 15.49 -0.77 -6.08
CA LYS A 208 16.20 0.49 -6.29
C LYS A 208 15.40 1.69 -5.78
N MET A 209 14.14 1.82 -6.20
CA MET A 209 13.30 2.94 -5.75
C MET A 209 12.98 2.85 -4.25
N GLU A 210 12.74 1.64 -3.72
CA GLU A 210 12.50 1.46 -2.28
C GLU A 210 13.71 1.90 -1.46
N SER A 211 14.93 1.48 -1.86
CA SER A 211 16.16 1.90 -1.18
C SER A 211 16.37 3.41 -1.28
N ILE A 212 16.18 4.00 -2.46
CA ILE A 212 16.40 5.43 -2.67
C ILE A 212 15.35 6.25 -1.92
N ASN A 213 14.09 5.86 -1.95
CA ASN A 213 13.03 6.49 -1.16
C ASN A 213 13.30 6.40 0.35
N GLY A 214 13.88 5.29 0.81
CA GLY A 214 14.34 5.14 2.19
C GLY A 214 15.45 6.14 2.52
N TRP A 215 16.51 6.16 1.75
CA TRP A 215 17.65 7.08 1.94
C TRP A 215 17.24 8.55 1.88
N ILE A 216 16.43 8.94 0.90
CA ILE A 216 15.91 10.31 0.81
C ILE A 216 15.20 10.71 2.09
N LYS A 217 14.33 9.85 2.64
CA LYS A 217 13.62 10.15 3.89
C LYS A 217 14.55 10.20 5.08
N ASP A 218 15.52 9.29 5.17
CA ASP A 218 16.47 9.26 6.27
C ASP A 218 17.41 10.48 6.23
N GLU A 219 17.92 10.86 5.06
CA GLU A 219 18.74 12.07 4.88
C GLU A 219 17.94 13.33 5.23
N ILE A 220 16.72 13.49 4.71
CA ILE A 220 15.87 14.63 5.02
C ILE A 220 15.59 14.73 6.52
N MET A 221 15.40 13.60 7.19
CA MET A 221 15.03 13.58 8.61
C MET A 221 16.23 13.84 9.52
N ASN A 222 17.43 13.40 9.14
CA ASN A 222 18.59 13.38 10.02
C ASN A 222 19.65 14.45 9.68
N ASP A 223 19.77 14.83 8.40
CA ASP A 223 20.89 15.62 7.90
C ASP A 223 20.48 17.03 7.48
N TRP A 224 19.15 17.29 7.34
CA TRP A 224 18.63 18.56 6.85
C TRP A 224 17.88 19.34 7.91
N ASP A 225 18.22 20.62 8.06
CA ASP A 225 17.42 21.56 8.85
C ASP A 225 16.24 22.07 8.02
N ILE A 226 15.13 21.29 8.05
CA ILE A 226 13.91 21.61 7.31
C ILE A 226 13.26 22.94 7.77
N ASP A 227 13.59 23.41 8.97
CA ASP A 227 13.04 24.66 9.52
C ASP A 227 13.73 25.91 8.98
N SER A 228 14.88 25.76 8.33
CA SER A 228 15.59 26.85 7.65
C SER A 228 14.93 27.31 6.35
N TYR A 229 14.00 26.54 5.77
CA TYR A 229 13.36 26.85 4.48
C TYR A 229 11.96 27.44 4.70
N ASN A 230 11.53 28.36 3.84
CA ASN A 230 10.23 29.03 3.97
C ASN A 230 9.04 28.13 3.57
N SER A 231 9.26 27.19 2.65
CA SER A 231 8.21 26.30 2.14
C SER A 231 8.75 24.91 1.79
N PHE A 232 7.85 23.95 1.65
CA PHE A 232 8.21 22.63 1.14
C PHE A 232 8.73 22.71 -0.31
N ASP A 233 8.21 23.64 -1.12
CA ASP A 233 8.66 23.86 -2.48
C ASP A 233 10.12 24.28 -2.53
N GLU A 234 10.49 25.29 -1.75
CA GLU A 234 11.89 25.74 -1.63
C GLU A 234 12.79 24.59 -1.16
N PHE A 235 12.39 23.91 -0.10
CA PHE A 235 13.15 22.80 0.47
C PHE A 235 13.38 21.69 -0.53
N ILE A 236 12.31 21.18 -1.18
CA ILE A 236 12.43 20.02 -2.08
C ILE A 236 13.25 20.34 -3.34
N ASN A 237 13.15 21.58 -3.85
CA ASN A 237 13.97 22.06 -4.96
C ASN A 237 15.46 22.02 -4.60
N VAL A 238 15.83 22.54 -3.45
CA VAL A 238 17.23 22.54 -2.97
C VAL A 238 17.71 21.11 -2.72
N TYR A 239 16.87 20.27 -2.09
CA TYR A 239 17.22 18.87 -1.83
C TYR A 239 17.44 18.08 -3.11
N ILE A 240 16.59 18.21 -4.14
CA ILE A 240 16.75 17.49 -5.42
C ILE A 240 17.98 18.01 -6.18
N TYR A 241 18.26 19.31 -6.11
CA TYR A 241 19.51 19.85 -6.67
C TYR A 241 20.75 19.21 -6.01
N TYR A 242 20.79 19.20 -4.67
CA TYR A 242 21.84 18.54 -3.89
C TYR A 242 21.97 17.07 -4.29
N TYR A 243 20.85 16.34 -4.32
CA TYR A 243 20.83 14.92 -4.67
C TYR A 243 21.48 14.64 -6.04
N ASN A 244 21.15 15.42 -7.05
CA ASN A 244 21.64 15.24 -8.41
C ASN A 244 23.08 15.75 -8.63
N ASN A 245 23.49 16.84 -7.96
CA ASN A 245 24.71 17.55 -8.30
C ASN A 245 25.82 17.44 -7.23
N GLU A 246 25.49 17.15 -5.97
CA GLU A 246 26.45 17.19 -4.87
C GLU A 246 26.55 15.86 -4.12
N ARG A 247 25.45 15.12 -4.00
CA ARG A 247 25.39 13.85 -3.29
C ARG A 247 26.18 12.76 -4.01
N LEU A 248 27.19 12.23 -3.33
CA LEU A 248 28.00 11.12 -3.87
C LEU A 248 27.27 9.79 -3.68
N ALA A 249 27.21 8.98 -4.73
CA ALA A 249 26.60 7.65 -4.70
C ALA A 249 27.64 6.55 -4.85
N CYS A 250 27.70 5.62 -3.90
CA CYS A 250 28.61 4.47 -3.92
C CYS A 250 28.41 3.63 -5.20
N SER A 251 27.17 3.45 -5.66
CA SER A 251 26.82 2.73 -6.88
C SER A 251 27.34 3.38 -8.17
N LEU A 252 27.73 4.65 -8.10
CA LEU A 252 28.32 5.44 -9.20
C LEU A 252 29.82 5.70 -8.99
N ASN A 253 30.52 4.85 -8.24
CA ASN A 253 31.91 5.01 -7.87
C ASN A 253 32.19 6.34 -7.15
N TYR A 254 31.32 6.73 -6.21
CA TYR A 254 31.37 7.98 -5.46
C TYR A 254 31.36 9.23 -6.36
N LYS A 255 30.55 9.20 -7.41
CA LYS A 255 30.23 10.36 -8.25
C LYS A 255 28.79 10.79 -7.99
N THR A 256 28.48 12.04 -8.29
CA THR A 256 27.10 12.49 -8.33
C THR A 256 26.38 11.93 -9.57
N PRO A 257 25.06 11.85 -9.58
CA PRO A 257 24.29 11.47 -10.76
C PRO A 257 24.71 12.24 -12.02
N ILE A 258 24.83 13.55 -11.93
CA ILE A 258 25.21 14.41 -13.07
C ILE A 258 26.66 14.19 -13.50
N GLN A 259 27.62 14.12 -12.56
CA GLN A 259 29.03 13.84 -12.87
C GLN A 259 29.19 12.53 -13.61
N TYR A 260 28.53 11.46 -13.12
CA TYR A 260 28.61 10.13 -13.74
C TYR A 260 28.13 10.16 -15.20
N LYS A 261 27.00 10.81 -15.46
CA LYS A 261 26.44 10.95 -16.82
C LYS A 261 27.39 11.74 -17.74
N THR A 262 27.87 12.89 -17.27
CA THR A 262 28.74 13.79 -18.06
C THR A 262 30.07 13.15 -18.41
N GLU A 263 30.69 12.43 -17.48
CA GLU A 263 31.96 11.73 -17.74
C GLU A 263 31.84 10.60 -18.76
N LEU A 264 30.64 10.03 -18.92
CA LEU A 264 30.35 9.03 -19.96
C LEU A 264 29.93 9.65 -21.31
N GLY A 265 29.96 10.99 -21.43
CA GLY A 265 29.72 11.69 -22.68
C GLY A 265 28.23 11.92 -23.00
N PHE A 266 27.38 11.92 -21.98
CA PHE A 266 25.94 12.16 -22.12
C PHE A 266 25.48 13.51 -21.58
#